data_20a0c691a82939f18ec93848e1df81d0
#
_entry.id   20a0c691a82939f18ec93848e1df81d0
#
_cell.length_a   1.000
_cell.length_b   1.000
_cell.length_c   1.000
_cell.angle_alpha   90.00
_cell.angle_beta   90.00
_cell.angle_gamma   90.00
#
_symmetry.space_group_name_H-M   'P 1'
#
loop_
_entity.id
_entity.type
_entity.pdbx_description
1 polymer ?
#
loop_
_entity_poly.entity_id
_entity_poly.type
_entity_poly.pdbx_seq_one_letter_code
_entity_poly.pdbx_strand_id
1 'polypeptide(L)'
;MSSPLEQARAWDAADPLARFRDEFWIPRHGQRGEQLYFCGNSLGLQPRRLNEALERELAAWRDLGVAGHFTEPDPWLSYHELLREPLARLVGAEPAEVVAMNSLTVNLHLLMASFYRPSGRRRKIVIERQPFPSDRYAVESQIRWHGLEPADCLVELDDGDRLVDESVLEDYLAEHGEEVALVL
;
A
#
# COMPACT_ATOMS: atom_id res chain seq x y z
N MET A 1 16.93 22.96 -31.68
CA MET A 1 16.33 22.01 -30.71
C MET A 1 16.67 22.51 -29.32
N SER A 2 15.67 22.67 -28.44
CA SER A 2 15.90 23.05 -27.02
C SER A 2 16.72 21.96 -26.32
N SER A 3 17.58 22.35 -25.40
CA SER A 3 18.35 21.40 -24.58
C SER A 3 17.39 20.63 -23.65
N PRO A 4 17.76 19.40 -23.20
CA PRO A 4 16.93 18.64 -22.22
C PRO A 4 16.61 19.45 -20.96
N LEU A 5 17.54 20.30 -20.51
CA LEU A 5 17.35 21.17 -19.34
C LEU A 5 16.31 22.30 -19.61
N GLU A 6 16.36 22.89 -20.79
CA GLU A 6 15.35 23.91 -21.17
C GLU A 6 13.96 23.30 -21.29
N GLN A 7 13.88 22.09 -21.82
CA GLN A 7 12.62 21.35 -21.91
C GLN A 7 12.08 21.01 -20.52
N ALA A 8 12.90 20.51 -19.60
CA ALA A 8 12.50 20.22 -18.22
C ALA A 8 11.99 21.46 -17.49
N ARG A 9 12.70 22.60 -17.63
CA ARG A 9 12.26 23.87 -17.05
C ARG A 9 10.94 24.37 -17.62
N ALA A 10 10.69 24.13 -18.90
CA ALA A 10 9.42 24.48 -19.53
C ALA A 10 8.26 23.62 -18.99
N TRP A 11 8.51 22.33 -18.73
CA TRP A 11 7.54 21.45 -18.11
C TRP A 11 7.26 21.85 -16.67
N ASP A 12 8.28 22.13 -15.87
CA ASP A 12 8.12 22.61 -14.49
C ASP A 12 7.28 23.89 -14.44
N ALA A 13 7.53 24.83 -15.36
CA ALA A 13 6.79 26.08 -15.43
C ALA A 13 5.32 25.92 -15.86
N ALA A 14 5.02 24.85 -16.58
CA ALA A 14 3.67 24.52 -17.07
C ALA A 14 2.91 23.55 -16.14
N ASP A 15 3.55 23.02 -15.09
CA ASP A 15 2.95 22.02 -14.21
C ASP A 15 1.85 22.63 -13.33
N PRO A 16 0.57 22.24 -13.51
CA PRO A 16 -0.54 22.72 -12.68
C PRO A 16 -0.44 22.26 -11.22
N LEU A 17 0.37 21.23 -10.94
CA LEU A 17 0.58 20.68 -9.61
C LEU A 17 1.76 21.30 -8.86
N ALA A 18 2.57 22.13 -9.50
CA ALA A 18 3.77 22.76 -8.92
C ALA A 18 3.49 23.40 -7.55
N ARG A 19 2.31 24.03 -7.37
CA ARG A 19 1.87 24.64 -6.11
C ARG A 19 1.84 23.67 -4.91
N PHE A 20 1.59 22.39 -5.13
CA PHE A 20 1.50 21.40 -4.05
C PHE A 20 2.87 21.03 -3.48
N ARG A 21 3.96 21.35 -4.17
CA ARG A 21 5.31 21.12 -3.66
C ARG A 21 5.52 21.83 -2.31
N ASP A 22 4.97 23.01 -2.15
CA ASP A 22 5.09 23.83 -0.94
C ASP A 22 4.28 23.30 0.25
N GLU A 23 3.40 22.34 0.03
CA GLU A 23 2.63 21.67 1.08
C GLU A 23 3.44 20.62 1.84
N PHE A 24 4.69 20.32 1.39
CA PHE A 24 5.52 19.28 1.95
C PHE A 24 6.87 19.80 2.43
N TRP A 25 7.45 19.10 3.42
CA TRP A 25 8.83 19.29 3.82
C TRP A 25 9.74 18.45 2.94
N ILE A 26 10.62 19.10 2.18
CA ILE A 26 11.60 18.40 1.35
C ILE A 26 12.90 18.28 2.14
N PRO A 27 13.44 17.05 2.29
CA PRO A 27 14.71 16.86 2.99
C PRO A 27 15.83 17.68 2.39
N ARG A 28 16.75 18.16 3.23
CA ARG A 28 17.90 18.94 2.79
C ARG A 28 19.18 18.15 3.02
N HIS A 29 20.10 18.22 2.08
CA HIS A 29 21.40 17.57 2.17
C HIS A 29 22.50 18.61 2.46
N GLY A 30 22.72 18.91 3.75
CA GLY A 30 23.76 19.86 4.19
C GLY A 30 23.66 21.20 3.45
N GLN A 31 24.79 21.66 2.89
CA GLN A 31 24.86 22.93 2.14
C GLN A 31 24.34 22.82 0.69
N ARG A 32 24.02 21.62 0.20
CA ARG A 32 23.58 21.42 -1.20
C ARG A 32 22.11 21.81 -1.46
N GLY A 33 21.37 22.17 -0.40
CA GLY A 33 19.96 22.55 -0.53
C GLY A 33 19.00 21.35 -0.48
N GLU A 34 17.84 21.49 -1.11
CA GLU A 34 16.81 20.45 -1.15
C GLU A 34 17.25 19.24 -1.96
N GLN A 35 16.88 18.05 -1.49
CA GLN A 35 17.15 16.81 -2.20
C GLN A 35 16.18 16.63 -3.38
N LEU A 36 16.65 15.95 -4.42
CA LEU A 36 15.79 15.37 -5.45
C LEU A 36 15.18 14.08 -4.86
N TYR A 37 13.96 14.18 -4.31
CA TYR A 37 13.33 13.11 -3.58
C TYR A 37 12.39 12.33 -4.48
N PHE A 38 12.77 11.10 -4.85
CA PHE A 38 11.99 10.19 -5.69
C PHE A 38 11.63 8.88 -4.97
N CYS A 39 11.65 8.88 -3.62
CA CYS A 39 11.37 7.70 -2.80
C CYS A 39 9.94 7.68 -2.23
N GLY A 40 9.02 8.45 -2.81
CA GLY A 40 7.64 8.56 -2.34
C GLY A 40 6.85 7.25 -2.34
N ASN A 41 7.28 6.28 -3.15
CA ASN A 41 6.74 4.92 -3.15
C ASN A 41 7.05 4.14 -1.86
N SER A 42 8.17 4.46 -1.19
CA SER A 42 8.58 3.84 0.07
C SER A 42 8.11 4.66 1.27
N LEU A 43 8.40 5.95 1.27
CA LEU A 43 7.96 6.90 2.30
C LEU A 43 7.67 8.25 1.65
N GLY A 44 6.43 8.70 1.73
CA GLY A 44 6.03 10.02 1.25
C GLY A 44 6.72 11.15 2.03
N LEU A 45 6.80 12.32 1.41
CA LEU A 45 7.25 13.52 2.11
C LEU A 45 6.28 13.90 3.22
N GLN A 46 6.81 14.44 4.33
CA GLN A 46 5.99 14.90 5.43
C GLN A 46 5.15 16.13 5.02
N PRO A 47 3.81 16.04 5.11
CA PRO A 47 2.95 17.22 4.90
C PRO A 47 3.18 18.28 5.98
N ARG A 48 3.21 19.56 5.61
CA ARG A 48 3.36 20.66 6.59
C ARG A 48 2.22 20.73 7.60
N ARG A 49 1.02 20.32 7.20
CA ARG A 49 -0.17 20.29 8.06
C ARG A 49 -0.19 19.14 9.08
N LEU A 50 0.78 18.21 9.03
CA LEU A 50 0.78 17.05 9.90
C LEU A 50 0.83 17.43 11.40
N ASN A 51 1.69 18.38 11.77
CA ASN A 51 1.84 18.79 13.16
C ASN A 51 0.53 19.38 13.73
N GLU A 52 -0.14 20.23 12.95
CA GLU A 52 -1.43 20.81 13.32
C GLU A 52 -2.51 19.74 13.49
N ALA A 53 -2.55 18.75 12.61
CA ALA A 53 -3.49 17.63 12.73
C ALA A 53 -3.22 16.81 14.00
N LEU A 54 -1.94 16.49 14.29
CA LEU A 54 -1.57 15.78 15.52
C LEU A 54 -1.90 16.58 16.79
N GLU A 55 -1.64 17.89 16.80
CA GLU A 55 -1.95 18.75 17.93
C GLU A 55 -3.44 18.79 18.23
N ARG A 56 -4.31 18.79 17.20
CA ARG A 56 -5.76 18.70 17.39
C ARG A 56 -6.16 17.41 18.09
N GLU A 57 -5.64 16.27 17.66
CA GLU A 57 -5.95 14.97 18.25
C GLU A 57 -5.43 14.86 19.70
N LEU A 58 -4.21 15.35 19.96
CA LEU A 58 -3.65 15.39 21.31
C LEU A 58 -4.45 16.30 22.24
N ALA A 59 -4.93 17.43 21.75
CA ALA A 59 -5.80 18.33 22.49
C ALA A 59 -7.16 17.66 22.76
N ALA A 60 -7.76 17.02 21.77
CA ALA A 60 -9.01 16.28 21.94
C ALA A 60 -8.87 15.19 23.02
N TRP A 61 -7.77 14.43 22.99
CA TRP A 61 -7.50 13.43 24.03
C TRP A 61 -7.37 14.04 25.42
N ARG A 62 -6.57 15.11 25.56
CA ARG A 62 -6.36 15.81 26.84
C ARG A 62 -7.66 16.37 27.43
N ASP A 63 -8.48 16.98 26.58
CA ASP A 63 -9.61 17.79 27.03
C ASP A 63 -10.91 16.98 27.14
N LEU A 64 -11.07 15.94 26.31
CA LEU A 64 -12.28 15.13 26.21
C LEU A 64 -12.13 13.73 26.86
N GLY A 65 -10.92 13.18 26.90
CA GLY A 65 -10.70 11.80 27.35
C GLY A 65 -11.57 10.81 26.57
N VAL A 66 -12.29 9.94 27.27
CA VAL A 66 -13.16 8.93 26.63
C VAL A 66 -14.29 9.55 25.79
N ALA A 67 -14.72 10.75 26.10
CA ALA A 67 -15.76 11.44 25.32
C ALA A 67 -15.33 11.75 23.88
N GLY A 68 -14.02 11.82 23.60
CA GLY A 68 -13.49 11.97 22.24
C GLY A 68 -13.93 10.89 21.24
N HIS A 69 -14.34 9.73 21.72
CA HIS A 69 -14.91 8.69 20.86
C HIS A 69 -16.21 9.10 20.17
N PHE A 70 -16.94 10.07 20.75
CA PHE A 70 -18.30 10.42 20.33
C PHE A 70 -18.48 11.92 20.04
N THR A 71 -17.43 12.74 20.24
CA THR A 71 -17.53 14.20 20.14
C THR A 71 -17.21 14.67 18.71
N GLU A 72 -18.13 15.42 18.11
CA GLU A 72 -17.93 16.09 16.83
C GLU A 72 -16.82 17.17 16.92
N PRO A 73 -16.11 17.54 15.79
CA PRO A 73 -16.47 17.12 14.42
C PRO A 73 -15.90 15.77 13.98
N ASP A 74 -14.91 15.23 14.65
CA ASP A 74 -14.16 14.04 14.21
C ASP A 74 -14.17 12.94 15.30
N PRO A 75 -15.31 12.25 15.52
CA PRO A 75 -15.40 11.20 16.54
C PRO A 75 -14.45 10.05 16.26
N TRP A 76 -13.70 9.61 17.26
CA TRP A 76 -12.71 8.51 17.05
C TRP A 76 -13.35 7.18 16.71
N LEU A 77 -14.61 6.95 17.14
CA LEU A 77 -15.31 5.71 16.83
C LEU A 77 -15.51 5.51 15.32
N SER A 78 -15.80 6.57 14.59
CA SER A 78 -16.03 6.60 13.15
C SER A 78 -14.86 7.19 12.35
N TYR A 79 -13.71 7.39 12.96
CA TYR A 79 -12.57 8.09 12.35
C TYR A 79 -12.14 7.48 11.01
N HIS A 80 -12.18 6.15 10.89
CA HIS A 80 -11.89 5.41 9.67
C HIS A 80 -12.83 5.77 8.50
N GLU A 81 -14.03 6.26 8.77
CA GLU A 81 -15.00 6.64 7.74
C GLU A 81 -14.64 7.94 7.03
N LEU A 82 -13.89 8.83 7.70
CA LEU A 82 -13.43 10.10 7.11
C LEU A 82 -12.58 9.90 5.85
N LEU A 83 -11.90 8.77 5.75
CA LEU A 83 -11.00 8.45 4.63
C LEU A 83 -11.68 7.66 3.51
N ARG A 84 -12.89 7.13 3.72
CA ARG A 84 -13.57 6.23 2.79
C ARG A 84 -13.81 6.89 1.43
N GLU A 85 -14.48 8.02 1.42
CA GLU A 85 -14.79 8.77 0.19
C GLU A 85 -13.54 9.24 -0.58
N PRO A 86 -12.54 9.90 0.06
CA PRO A 86 -11.34 10.30 -0.64
C PRO A 86 -10.54 9.12 -1.21
N LEU A 87 -10.41 8.03 -0.46
CA LEU A 87 -9.69 6.84 -0.90
C LEU A 87 -10.42 6.13 -2.05
N ALA A 88 -11.75 5.99 -1.98
CA ALA A 88 -12.55 5.41 -3.06
C ALA A 88 -12.33 6.14 -4.39
N ARG A 89 -12.30 7.48 -4.37
CA ARG A 89 -11.99 8.28 -5.57
C ARG A 89 -10.58 8.05 -6.10
N LEU A 90 -9.60 7.83 -5.22
CA LEU A 90 -8.20 7.58 -5.63
C LEU A 90 -8.02 6.23 -6.28
N VAL A 91 -8.70 5.19 -5.77
CA VAL A 91 -8.56 3.83 -6.27
C VAL A 91 -9.62 3.43 -7.30
N GLY A 92 -10.58 4.31 -7.62
CA GLY A 92 -11.63 4.05 -8.60
C GLY A 92 -12.69 3.04 -8.12
N ALA A 93 -12.97 3.01 -6.80
CA ALA A 93 -13.92 2.09 -6.17
C ALA A 93 -15.13 2.83 -5.60
N GLU A 94 -16.17 2.07 -5.23
CA GLU A 94 -17.28 2.61 -4.44
C GLU A 94 -16.89 2.79 -2.97
N PRO A 95 -17.42 3.81 -2.26
CA PRO A 95 -17.05 4.03 -0.86
C PRO A 95 -17.27 2.82 0.06
N ALA A 96 -18.26 1.99 -0.23
CA ALA A 96 -18.53 0.77 0.55
C ALA A 96 -17.48 -0.34 0.37
N GLU A 97 -16.64 -0.24 -0.64
CA GLU A 97 -15.60 -1.23 -0.97
C GLU A 97 -14.23 -0.86 -0.37
N VAL A 98 -14.14 0.31 0.27
CA VAL A 98 -12.84 0.85 0.74
C VAL A 98 -12.86 1.08 2.24
N VAL A 99 -11.78 0.69 2.89
CA VAL A 99 -11.53 0.97 4.30
C VAL A 99 -10.05 1.30 4.53
N ALA A 100 -9.78 2.36 5.29
CA ALA A 100 -8.44 2.64 5.78
C ALA A 100 -8.15 1.73 6.98
N MET A 101 -7.11 0.92 6.86
CA MET A 101 -6.72 -0.03 7.90
C MET A 101 -5.24 0.17 8.27
N ASN A 102 -4.67 -0.85 8.86
CA ASN A 102 -3.30 -0.95 9.35
C ASN A 102 -2.22 -0.74 8.26
N SER A 103 -1.00 -1.19 8.52
CA SER A 103 0.06 -1.25 7.51
C SER A 103 -0.19 -2.35 6.48
N LEU A 104 0.48 -2.27 5.32
CA LEU A 104 0.37 -3.25 4.23
C LEU A 104 0.54 -4.70 4.74
N THR A 105 1.63 -4.99 5.45
CA THR A 105 1.92 -6.36 5.92
C THR A 105 0.86 -6.87 6.90
N VAL A 106 0.36 -6.03 7.82
CA VAL A 106 -0.72 -6.42 8.74
C VAL A 106 -2.00 -6.70 7.96
N ASN A 107 -2.36 -5.85 6.98
CA ASN A 107 -3.53 -6.06 6.14
C ASN A 107 -3.42 -7.34 5.32
N LEU A 108 -2.24 -7.63 4.76
CA LEU A 108 -1.98 -8.86 4.03
C LEU A 108 -2.24 -10.10 4.90
N HIS A 109 -1.74 -10.11 6.15
CA HIS A 109 -2.02 -11.20 7.09
C HIS A 109 -3.51 -11.35 7.41
N LEU A 110 -4.22 -10.24 7.63
CA LEU A 110 -5.66 -10.26 7.91
C LEU A 110 -6.47 -10.78 6.72
N LEU A 111 -6.10 -10.36 5.50
CA LEU A 111 -6.72 -10.83 4.27
C LEU A 111 -6.45 -12.33 4.07
N MET A 112 -5.20 -12.77 4.23
CA MET A 112 -4.89 -14.20 4.13
C MET A 112 -5.61 -15.03 5.18
N ALA A 113 -5.71 -14.57 6.43
CA ALA A 113 -6.48 -15.25 7.47
C ALA A 113 -7.97 -15.39 7.11
N SER A 114 -8.50 -14.44 6.32
CA SER A 114 -9.89 -14.46 5.87
C SER A 114 -10.11 -15.31 4.62
N PHE A 115 -9.21 -15.24 3.64
CA PHE A 115 -9.42 -15.77 2.29
C PHE A 115 -8.58 -17.00 1.96
N TYR A 116 -7.40 -17.17 2.54
CA TYR A 116 -6.60 -18.37 2.33
C TYR A 116 -7.15 -19.52 3.18
N ARG A 117 -7.86 -20.41 2.53
CA ARG A 117 -8.52 -21.58 3.15
C ARG A 117 -8.07 -22.87 2.46
N PRO A 118 -6.85 -23.35 2.75
CA PRO A 118 -6.34 -24.53 2.12
C PRO A 118 -7.18 -25.76 2.49
N SER A 119 -7.54 -26.58 1.49
CA SER A 119 -8.31 -27.80 1.69
C SER A 119 -7.96 -28.84 0.62
N GLY A 120 -7.67 -30.06 1.04
CA GLY A 120 -7.33 -31.16 0.15
C GLY A 120 -6.17 -30.83 -0.80
N ARG A 121 -6.43 -30.85 -2.11
CA ARG A 121 -5.43 -30.48 -3.13
C ARG A 121 -5.27 -28.98 -3.27
N ARG A 122 -6.31 -28.19 -3.01
CA ARG A 122 -6.37 -26.73 -3.17
C ARG A 122 -5.67 -26.03 -2.01
N ARG A 123 -4.35 -25.87 -2.07
CA ARG A 123 -3.53 -25.35 -0.99
C ARG A 123 -2.38 -24.45 -1.41
N LYS A 124 -2.16 -24.29 -2.73
CA LYS A 124 -1.07 -23.46 -3.24
C LYS A 124 -1.42 -21.97 -3.18
N ILE A 125 -0.41 -21.16 -2.89
CA ILE A 125 -0.43 -19.71 -3.08
C ILE A 125 0.53 -19.39 -4.21
N VAL A 126 0.04 -18.66 -5.20
CA VAL A 126 0.81 -18.20 -6.35
C VAL A 126 1.17 -16.74 -6.14
N ILE A 127 2.44 -16.40 -6.29
CA ILE A 127 2.97 -15.05 -6.20
C ILE A 127 3.90 -14.78 -7.39
N GLU A 128 4.21 -13.51 -7.63
CA GLU A 128 5.24 -13.13 -8.58
C GLU A 128 6.64 -13.56 -8.10
N ARG A 129 7.56 -13.74 -9.03
CA ARG A 129 8.97 -13.95 -8.71
C ARG A 129 9.57 -12.72 -8.06
N GLN A 130 10.40 -12.93 -7.04
CA GLN A 130 11.07 -11.86 -6.30
C GLN A 130 10.10 -10.79 -5.74
N PRO A 131 9.03 -11.18 -5.06
CA PRO A 131 8.12 -10.24 -4.44
C PRO A 131 8.85 -9.41 -3.38
N PHE A 132 8.20 -8.38 -2.89
CA PHE A 132 8.77 -7.64 -1.77
C PHE A 132 9.01 -8.60 -0.58
N PRO A 133 10.19 -8.58 0.08
CA PRO A 133 10.56 -9.59 1.06
C PRO A 133 9.55 -9.83 2.17
N SER A 134 8.87 -8.77 2.68
CA SER A 134 7.85 -8.93 3.72
C SER A 134 6.64 -9.73 3.26
N ASP A 135 6.28 -9.64 1.97
CA ASP A 135 5.12 -10.32 1.42
C ASP A 135 5.41 -11.82 1.30
N ARG A 136 6.59 -12.16 0.82
CA ARG A 136 7.06 -13.55 0.79
C ARG A 136 7.06 -14.18 2.17
N TYR A 137 7.62 -13.50 3.17
CA TYR A 137 7.64 -13.99 4.55
C TYR A 137 6.23 -14.11 5.14
N ALA A 138 5.34 -13.19 4.84
CA ALA A 138 3.94 -13.25 5.27
C ALA A 138 3.25 -14.49 4.69
N VAL A 139 3.41 -14.74 3.38
CA VAL A 139 2.85 -15.92 2.71
C VAL A 139 3.41 -17.21 3.31
N GLU A 140 4.73 -17.33 3.45
CA GLU A 140 5.34 -18.51 4.06
C GLU A 140 4.84 -18.76 5.49
N SER A 141 4.66 -17.71 6.29
CA SER A 141 4.16 -17.82 7.66
C SER A 141 2.71 -18.31 7.70
N GLN A 142 1.87 -17.87 6.77
CA GLN A 142 0.48 -18.33 6.66
C GLN A 142 0.41 -19.80 6.24
N ILE A 143 1.23 -20.22 5.29
CA ILE A 143 1.33 -21.63 4.89
C ILE A 143 1.70 -22.50 6.10
N ARG A 144 2.73 -22.10 6.86
CA ARG A 144 3.16 -22.83 8.06
C ARG A 144 2.10 -22.83 9.16
N TRP A 145 1.35 -21.73 9.31
CA TRP A 145 0.28 -21.65 10.29
C TRP A 145 -0.85 -22.66 10.03
N HIS A 146 -1.08 -22.99 8.77
CA HIS A 146 -2.00 -24.07 8.38
C HIS A 146 -1.39 -25.48 8.47
N GLY A 147 -0.16 -25.64 9.00
CA GLY A 147 0.53 -26.92 9.11
C GLY A 147 1.04 -27.46 7.77
N LEU A 148 1.23 -26.57 6.79
CA LEU A 148 1.72 -26.89 5.45
C LEU A 148 3.18 -26.44 5.28
N GLU A 149 3.87 -27.05 4.31
CA GLU A 149 5.25 -26.69 3.97
C GLU A 149 5.28 -25.68 2.82
N PRO A 150 6.00 -24.55 2.97
CA PRO A 150 6.13 -23.57 1.89
C PRO A 150 6.71 -24.15 0.60
N ALA A 151 7.64 -25.08 0.69
CA ALA A 151 8.23 -25.75 -0.48
C ALA A 151 7.19 -26.47 -1.35
N ASP A 152 6.08 -26.91 -0.77
CA ASP A 152 5.01 -27.63 -1.47
C ASP A 152 3.86 -26.72 -1.89
N CYS A 153 3.73 -25.55 -1.25
CA CYS A 153 2.53 -24.72 -1.36
C CYS A 153 2.79 -23.31 -1.90
N LEU A 154 4.02 -22.80 -1.84
CA LEU A 154 4.39 -21.51 -2.42
C LEU A 154 4.86 -21.68 -3.86
N VAL A 155 4.21 -20.99 -4.78
CA VAL A 155 4.58 -20.98 -6.20
C VAL A 155 4.98 -19.57 -6.59
N GLU A 156 6.22 -19.40 -6.98
CA GLU A 156 6.74 -18.15 -7.53
C GLU A 156 6.75 -18.26 -9.07
N LEU A 157 5.89 -17.49 -9.73
CA LEU A 157 5.87 -17.45 -11.19
C LEU A 157 7.06 -16.65 -11.73
N ASP A 158 7.73 -17.21 -12.72
CA ASP A 158 8.90 -16.64 -13.38
C ASP A 158 8.82 -16.86 -14.88
N ASP A 159 8.79 -15.80 -15.66
CA ASP A 159 8.87 -15.84 -17.13
C ASP A 159 10.26 -15.45 -17.66
N GLY A 160 11.21 -15.22 -16.76
CA GLY A 160 12.56 -14.77 -17.10
C GLY A 160 12.69 -13.27 -17.32
N ASP A 161 11.59 -12.52 -17.26
CA ASP A 161 11.58 -11.05 -17.32
C ASP A 161 11.33 -10.44 -15.92
N ARG A 162 11.37 -9.13 -15.82
CA ARG A 162 11.21 -8.39 -14.57
C ARG A 162 9.77 -8.34 -14.07
N LEU A 163 8.82 -8.37 -14.98
CA LEU A 163 7.38 -8.38 -14.69
C LEU A 163 6.81 -9.68 -15.26
N VAL A 164 6.03 -10.39 -14.47
CA VAL A 164 5.33 -11.60 -14.93
C VAL A 164 4.25 -11.20 -15.93
N ASP A 165 4.28 -11.77 -17.13
CA ASP A 165 3.23 -11.59 -18.12
C ASP A 165 1.94 -12.30 -17.67
N GLU A 166 0.79 -11.67 -17.90
CA GLU A 166 -0.52 -12.21 -17.50
C GLU A 166 -0.76 -13.59 -18.14
N SER A 167 -0.26 -13.85 -19.34
CA SER A 167 -0.38 -15.14 -20.01
C SER A 167 0.29 -16.28 -19.24
N VAL A 168 1.40 -16.02 -18.55
CA VAL A 168 2.09 -17.02 -17.71
C VAL A 168 1.22 -17.44 -16.53
N LEU A 169 0.52 -16.48 -15.92
CA LEU A 169 -0.45 -16.77 -14.86
C LEU A 169 -1.65 -17.55 -15.41
N GLU A 170 -2.20 -17.16 -16.56
CA GLU A 170 -3.32 -17.83 -17.20
C GLU A 170 -2.98 -19.29 -17.55
N ASP A 171 -1.82 -19.53 -18.16
CA ASP A 171 -1.35 -20.88 -18.51
C ASP A 171 -1.14 -21.72 -17.24
N TYR A 172 -0.53 -21.15 -16.20
CA TYR A 172 -0.36 -21.86 -14.93
C TYR A 172 -1.70 -22.23 -14.30
N LEU A 173 -2.66 -21.31 -14.27
CA LEU A 173 -4.00 -21.56 -13.72
C LEU A 173 -4.80 -22.56 -14.57
N ALA A 174 -4.62 -22.57 -15.90
CA ALA A 174 -5.26 -23.55 -16.76
C ALA A 174 -4.80 -24.98 -16.48
N GLU A 175 -3.51 -25.17 -16.11
CA GLU A 175 -2.93 -26.47 -15.80
C GLU A 175 -3.11 -26.88 -14.33
N HIS A 176 -2.95 -25.93 -13.41
CA HIS A 176 -2.82 -26.19 -11.95
C HIS A 176 -3.90 -25.52 -11.10
N GLY A 177 -4.89 -24.85 -11.69
CA GLY A 177 -5.87 -24.03 -10.96
C GLY A 177 -6.65 -24.77 -9.87
N GLU A 178 -6.83 -26.11 -10.01
CA GLU A 178 -7.47 -26.93 -8.97
C GLU A 178 -6.63 -27.04 -7.67
N GLU A 179 -5.33 -26.75 -7.74
CA GLU A 179 -4.42 -26.78 -6.59
C GLU A 179 -4.23 -25.41 -5.96
N VAL A 180 -4.60 -24.33 -6.69
CA VAL A 180 -4.41 -22.94 -6.27
C VAL A 180 -5.55 -22.49 -5.37
N ALA A 181 -5.20 -22.10 -4.14
CA ALA A 181 -6.14 -21.54 -3.16
C ALA A 181 -6.15 -20.00 -3.17
N LEU A 182 -5.04 -19.38 -3.55
CA LEU A 182 -4.88 -17.92 -3.55
C LEU A 182 -3.87 -17.52 -4.64
N VAL A 183 -4.14 -16.40 -5.30
CA VAL A 183 -3.18 -15.66 -6.11
C VAL A 183 -2.99 -14.30 -5.43
N LEU A 184 -1.74 -13.87 -5.25
CA LEU A 184 -1.37 -12.62 -4.60
C LEU A 184 -0.56 -11.75 -5.57
#